data_8d616355927cd42e16548461e1f594f1
#
_entry.id   8d616355927cd42e16548461e1f594f1
#
_cell.length_a   1.000
_cell.length_b   1.000
_cell.length_c   1.000
_cell.angle_alpha   90.00
_cell.angle_beta   90.00
_cell.angle_gamma   90.00
#
_symmetry.space_group_name_H-M   'P 1'
#
loop_
_entity.id
_entity.type
_entity.pdbx_description
1 polymer ?
#
loop_
_entity_poly.entity_id
_entity_poly.type
_entity_poly.pdbx_seq_one_letter_code
_entity_poly.pdbx_strand_id
1 'polypeptide(L)'
;VNRALALTCIVVLSTVLGGCKDESRKAAQDAGASASQASAPPGLAASGPLAASGAQGSAPGSVTRAQLPAEAAETLRLIKSGGPFPFGEDGVLFRNSATLLPQHARGYYHAYTVRTPGSTDRGQRRIVCGGPRKHTNDCYYTEDYYASFKRISD
;
A
#
# COMPACT_ATOMS: atom_id res chain seq x y z
N VAL A 1 35.91 40.46 7.38
CA VAL A 1 36.79 40.50 6.18
C VAL A 1 36.07 39.77 5.06
N ASN A 2 35.66 40.56 4.06
CA ASN A 2 34.96 40.20 2.85
C ASN A 2 35.74 39.19 2.01
N ARG A 3 35.01 38.28 1.33
CA ARG A 3 35.32 37.96 -0.07
C ARG A 3 34.09 37.32 -0.76
N ALA A 4 33.49 38.15 -1.58
CA ALA A 4 32.62 37.76 -2.70
C ALA A 4 33.47 37.19 -3.85
N LEU A 5 32.94 36.18 -4.52
CA LEU A 5 33.25 35.76 -5.90
C LEU A 5 32.02 35.01 -6.38
N ALA A 6 31.15 35.56 -7.16
CA ALA A 6 31.17 35.81 -8.61
C ALA A 6 31.01 34.53 -9.46
N LEU A 7 29.77 34.36 -9.95
CA LEU A 7 29.33 34.03 -11.34
C LEU A 7 30.11 32.94 -12.12
N THR A 8 29.42 31.91 -12.53
CA THR A 8 29.40 31.54 -13.96
C THR A 8 28.11 30.80 -14.32
N CYS A 9 27.28 31.42 -15.14
CA CYS A 9 26.19 30.86 -15.93
C CYS A 9 26.78 29.94 -17.01
N ILE A 10 26.28 28.73 -17.12
CA ILE A 10 26.34 27.97 -18.37
C ILE A 10 24.93 27.48 -18.69
N VAL A 11 24.32 28.21 -19.61
CA VAL A 11 23.14 27.84 -20.37
C VAL A 11 23.61 26.88 -21.45
N VAL A 12 23.16 25.63 -21.39
CA VAL A 12 23.23 24.73 -22.55
C VAL A 12 21.81 24.40 -22.96
N LEU A 13 21.42 25.09 -24.00
CA LEU A 13 20.23 24.89 -24.78
C LEU A 13 20.50 23.73 -25.74
N SER A 14 19.85 22.61 -25.59
CA SER A 14 19.82 21.55 -26.59
C SER A 14 18.38 21.16 -26.88
N THR A 15 17.87 21.77 -27.93
CA THR A 15 16.69 21.37 -28.69
C THR A 15 17.01 20.12 -29.50
N VAL A 16 16.26 19.04 -29.30
CA VAL A 16 16.13 17.97 -30.30
C VAL A 16 14.65 17.75 -30.55
N LEU A 17 14.24 18.22 -31.71
CA LEU A 17 13.02 17.84 -32.40
C LEU A 17 13.20 16.46 -33.04
N GLY A 18 12.17 15.65 -33.03
CA GLY A 18 12.01 14.47 -33.87
C GLY A 18 11.22 13.42 -33.10
N GLY A 19 10.11 12.92 -33.52
CA GLY A 19 9.42 12.89 -34.81
C GLY A 19 8.21 12.00 -34.58
N CYS A 20 7.09 12.44 -35.08
CA CYS A 20 5.85 11.69 -35.20
C CYS A 20 6.07 10.36 -35.92
N LYS A 21 5.42 9.30 -35.49
CA LYS A 21 4.86 8.35 -36.44
C LYS A 21 3.62 7.69 -35.87
N ASP A 22 2.55 8.17 -36.41
CA ASP A 22 1.22 7.64 -36.54
C ASP A 22 1.31 6.36 -37.39
N GLU A 23 0.76 5.26 -36.94
CA GLU A 23 0.43 4.17 -37.85
C GLU A 23 -0.85 3.48 -37.38
N SER A 24 -1.92 3.98 -37.97
CA SER A 24 -3.19 3.29 -38.18
C SER A 24 -2.96 1.91 -38.80
N ARG A 25 -3.47 0.87 -38.19
CA ARG A 25 -3.90 -0.32 -38.94
C ARG A 25 -5.32 -0.70 -38.59
N LYS A 26 -6.11 -0.42 -39.59
CA LYS A 26 -7.51 -0.71 -39.80
C LYS A 26 -7.69 -2.17 -40.20
N ALA A 27 -8.73 -2.78 -39.63
CA ALA A 27 -9.65 -3.78 -40.18
C ALA A 27 -9.12 -5.12 -40.71
N ALA A 28 -9.67 -6.20 -40.19
CA ALA A 28 -10.38 -7.22 -40.98
C ALA A 28 -11.39 -7.94 -40.10
N GLN A 29 -12.63 -7.80 -40.50
CA GLN A 29 -13.77 -8.66 -40.14
C GLN A 29 -13.52 -10.03 -40.77
N ASP A 30 -13.82 -11.10 -40.07
CA ASP A 30 -14.40 -12.25 -40.76
C ASP A 30 -15.41 -12.98 -39.87
N ALA A 31 -16.52 -13.24 -40.49
CA ALA A 31 -17.70 -13.88 -39.93
C ALA A 31 -17.54 -15.40 -40.03
N GLY A 32 -18.00 -16.10 -39.01
CA GLY A 32 -18.10 -17.55 -39.02
C GLY A 32 -19.17 -18.01 -38.06
N ALA A 33 -20.41 -18.01 -38.55
CA ALA A 33 -21.52 -18.67 -37.90
C ALA A 33 -21.36 -20.20 -38.05
N SER A 34 -21.57 -20.94 -36.97
CA SER A 34 -22.08 -22.30 -37.05
C SER A 34 -22.82 -22.69 -35.77
N ALA A 35 -24.09 -22.80 -35.91
CA ALA A 35 -25.01 -23.37 -34.96
C ALA A 35 -24.81 -24.89 -34.89
N SER A 36 -24.87 -25.46 -33.72
CA SER A 36 -25.30 -26.85 -33.52
C SER A 36 -25.97 -26.97 -32.16
N GLN A 37 -27.27 -27.17 -32.25
CA GLN A 37 -28.16 -27.63 -31.19
C GLN A 37 -27.90 -29.12 -30.98
N ALA A 38 -27.91 -29.57 -29.73
CA ALA A 38 -28.57 -30.82 -29.34
C ALA A 38 -28.52 -31.05 -27.82
N SER A 39 -29.72 -31.06 -27.27
CA SER A 39 -30.25 -32.06 -26.30
C SER A 39 -29.74 -32.13 -24.89
N ALA A 40 -30.57 -31.65 -23.97
CA ALA A 40 -30.60 -32.04 -22.56
C ALA A 40 -31.17 -33.48 -22.40
N PRO A 41 -30.86 -34.16 -21.28
CA PRO A 41 -31.94 -34.69 -20.46
C PRO A 41 -31.83 -34.26 -18.97
N PRO A 42 -32.92 -34.35 -18.21
CA PRO A 42 -33.05 -33.82 -16.87
C PRO A 42 -32.62 -34.88 -15.84
N GLY A 43 -31.95 -34.42 -14.80
CA GLY A 43 -31.54 -35.27 -13.69
C GLY A 43 -31.21 -34.52 -12.41
N LEU A 44 -32.24 -34.41 -11.59
CA LEU A 44 -32.22 -34.42 -10.11
C LEU A 44 -31.33 -33.44 -9.32
N ALA A 45 -32.07 -32.61 -8.63
CA ALA A 45 -31.74 -31.81 -7.48
C ALA A 45 -30.65 -32.38 -6.53
N ALA A 46 -29.67 -31.54 -6.25
CA ALA A 46 -29.02 -31.48 -4.95
C ALA A 46 -28.77 -30.03 -4.62
N SER A 47 -29.66 -29.49 -3.83
CA SER A 47 -29.50 -28.19 -3.17
C SER A 47 -28.35 -28.28 -2.16
N GLY A 48 -27.18 -27.83 -2.55
CA GLY A 48 -26.13 -27.48 -1.65
C GLY A 48 -25.90 -25.96 -1.76
N PRO A 49 -25.96 -25.18 -0.68
CA PRO A 49 -25.53 -23.80 -0.77
C PRO A 49 -24.00 -23.83 -0.97
N LEU A 50 -23.57 -23.59 -2.19
CA LEU A 50 -22.21 -23.18 -2.46
C LEU A 50 -22.03 -21.83 -1.74
N ALA A 51 -21.50 -21.91 -0.52
CA ALA A 51 -20.90 -20.77 0.11
C ALA A 51 -19.85 -20.23 -0.87
N ALA A 52 -20.23 -19.14 -1.56
CA ALA A 52 -19.28 -18.29 -2.23
C ALA A 52 -18.30 -17.83 -1.15
N SER A 53 -17.17 -18.51 -1.02
CA SER A 53 -15.99 -17.99 -0.35
C SER A 53 -15.49 -16.81 -1.18
N GLY A 54 -16.22 -15.71 -1.08
CA GLY A 54 -15.69 -14.42 -1.40
C GLY A 54 -14.44 -14.26 -0.54
N ALA A 55 -13.31 -13.97 -1.15
CA ALA A 55 -12.11 -13.53 -0.47
C ALA A 55 -12.44 -12.20 0.23
N GLN A 56 -13.15 -12.30 1.34
CA GLN A 56 -13.28 -11.25 2.33
C GLN A 56 -11.91 -11.20 2.97
N GLY A 57 -11.15 -10.15 2.69
CA GLY A 57 -9.94 -9.85 3.43
C GLY A 57 -10.31 -9.97 4.91
N SER A 58 -9.76 -10.95 5.59
CA SER A 58 -10.01 -11.19 7.01
C SER A 58 -9.79 -9.87 7.72
N ALA A 59 -10.77 -9.40 8.48
CA ALA A 59 -10.62 -8.19 9.27
C ALA A 59 -9.31 -8.29 10.07
N PRO A 60 -8.50 -7.24 10.13
CA PRO A 60 -7.23 -7.29 10.84
C PRO A 60 -7.47 -7.74 12.28
N GLY A 61 -6.67 -8.66 12.79
CA GLY A 61 -6.67 -9.02 14.19
C GLY A 61 -6.56 -7.79 15.08
N SER A 62 -6.78 -7.90 16.36
CA SER A 62 -6.59 -6.80 17.30
C SER A 62 -5.46 -7.09 18.28
N VAL A 63 -4.78 -6.05 18.74
CA VAL A 63 -3.75 -6.08 19.77
C VAL A 63 -3.91 -4.81 20.63
N THR A 64 -3.87 -4.97 21.95
CA THR A 64 -3.92 -3.80 22.83
C THR A 64 -2.55 -3.12 22.91
N ARG A 65 -2.52 -1.83 23.24
CA ARG A 65 -1.27 -1.09 23.46
C ARG A 65 -0.36 -1.76 24.50
N ALA A 66 -0.95 -2.37 25.52
CA ALA A 66 -0.21 -3.07 26.58
C ALA A 66 0.45 -4.38 26.10
N GLN A 67 -0.08 -4.98 25.03
CA GLN A 67 0.46 -6.21 24.42
C GLN A 67 1.49 -5.95 23.33
N LEU A 68 1.68 -4.70 22.93
CA LEU A 68 2.67 -4.34 21.93
C LEU A 68 4.09 -4.52 22.47
N PRO A 69 5.07 -4.90 21.63
CA PRO A 69 6.48 -4.79 21.98
C PRO A 69 6.84 -3.36 22.39
N ALA A 70 7.81 -3.23 23.30
CA ALA A 70 8.24 -1.92 23.80
C ALA A 70 8.64 -0.95 22.68
N GLU A 71 9.27 -1.46 21.62
CA GLU A 71 9.68 -0.68 20.45
C GLU A 71 8.48 -0.17 19.65
N ALA A 72 7.38 -0.93 19.60
CA ALA A 72 6.15 -0.48 18.94
C ALA A 72 5.44 0.61 19.77
N ALA A 73 5.42 0.46 21.10
CA ALA A 73 4.91 1.48 22.00
C ALA A 73 5.72 2.79 21.87
N GLU A 74 7.04 2.69 21.77
CA GLU A 74 7.92 3.84 21.55
C GLU A 74 7.65 4.49 20.18
N THR A 75 7.47 3.70 19.13
CA THR A 75 7.11 4.24 17.80
C THR A 75 5.78 4.99 17.85
N LEU A 76 4.76 4.48 18.54
CA LEU A 76 3.49 5.20 18.73
C LEU A 76 3.67 6.54 19.45
N ARG A 77 4.56 6.57 20.45
CA ARG A 77 4.91 7.81 21.15
C ARG A 77 5.57 8.82 20.23
N LEU A 78 6.52 8.37 19.38
CA LEU A 78 7.15 9.22 18.36
C LEU A 78 6.15 9.73 17.33
N ILE A 79 5.21 8.89 16.88
CA ILE A 79 4.13 9.32 15.97
C ILE A 79 3.33 10.45 16.62
N LYS A 80 2.91 10.29 17.85
CA LYS A 80 2.12 11.28 18.59
C LYS A 80 2.88 12.61 18.77
N SER A 81 4.19 12.57 19.01
CA SER A 81 5.02 13.77 19.12
C SER A 81 5.38 14.40 17.77
N GLY A 82 5.35 13.62 16.69
CA GLY A 82 5.74 14.05 15.35
C GLY A 82 7.22 13.86 15.05
N GLY A 83 7.88 12.92 15.76
CA GLY A 83 9.30 12.60 15.62
C GLY A 83 10.14 13.15 16.76
N PRO A 84 11.47 13.15 16.62
CA PRO A 84 12.20 12.71 15.42
C PRO A 84 12.13 11.20 15.18
N PHE A 85 12.06 10.82 13.91
CA PHE A 85 12.03 9.41 13.52
C PHE A 85 13.42 8.90 13.17
N PRO A 86 13.73 7.62 13.49
CA PRO A 86 15.06 7.07 13.26
C PRO A 86 15.38 6.79 11.77
N PHE A 87 14.36 6.68 10.92
CA PHE A 87 14.53 6.37 9.50
C PHE A 87 13.87 7.43 8.63
N GLY A 88 14.52 7.80 7.53
CA GLY A 88 14.02 8.83 6.61
C GLY A 88 12.71 8.47 5.90
N GLU A 89 12.41 7.17 5.83
CA GLU A 89 11.16 6.65 5.24
C GLU A 89 9.99 6.60 6.23
N ASP A 90 10.19 6.98 7.48
CA ASP A 90 9.10 7.04 8.45
C ASP A 90 8.15 8.18 8.13
N GLY A 91 6.86 7.88 8.19
CA GLY A 91 5.79 8.82 7.82
C GLY A 91 5.53 8.92 6.32
N VAL A 92 6.10 8.05 5.48
CA VAL A 92 5.76 7.96 4.07
C VAL A 92 4.34 7.40 3.88
N LEU A 93 3.74 7.74 2.74
CA LEU A 93 2.41 7.23 2.39
C LEU A 93 2.41 5.72 2.17
N PHE A 94 1.51 5.04 2.85
CA PHE A 94 1.21 3.63 2.64
C PHE A 94 -0.02 3.49 1.74
N ARG A 95 0.10 2.77 0.63
CA ARG A 95 -0.93 2.71 -0.43
C ARG A 95 -2.04 1.70 -0.19
N ASN A 96 -1.91 0.79 0.76
CA ASN A 96 -2.88 -0.28 1.02
C ASN A 96 -3.34 -1.03 -0.25
N SER A 97 -2.41 -1.30 -1.17
CA SER A 97 -2.73 -1.90 -2.48
C SER A 97 -3.33 -3.30 -2.37
N ALA A 98 -2.94 -4.05 -1.33
CA ALA A 98 -3.49 -5.37 -1.04
C ALA A 98 -4.84 -5.32 -0.30
N THR A 99 -5.39 -4.13 -0.03
CA THR A 99 -6.67 -3.93 0.67
C THR A 99 -6.79 -4.66 2.01
N LEU A 100 -5.68 -4.87 2.70
CA LEU A 100 -5.64 -5.53 4.02
C LEU A 100 -6.12 -4.64 5.16
N LEU A 101 -6.11 -3.33 4.96
CA LEU A 101 -6.68 -2.32 5.87
C LEU A 101 -7.99 -1.78 5.31
N PRO A 102 -8.86 -1.18 6.13
CA PRO A 102 -10.07 -0.50 5.65
C PRO A 102 -9.76 0.47 4.51
N GLN A 103 -10.67 0.56 3.55
CA GLN A 103 -10.49 1.45 2.40
C GLN A 103 -10.73 2.90 2.79
N HIS A 104 -9.78 3.77 2.45
CA HIS A 104 -9.83 5.20 2.64
C HIS A 104 -9.30 5.94 1.41
N ALA A 105 -9.49 7.24 1.38
CA ALA A 105 -8.95 8.09 0.33
C ALA A 105 -7.42 7.96 0.23
N ARG A 106 -6.90 8.16 -0.96
CA ARG A 106 -5.44 8.13 -1.20
C ARG A 106 -4.74 9.14 -0.28
N GLY A 107 -3.67 8.70 0.37
CA GLY A 107 -2.91 9.54 1.29
C GLY A 107 -3.37 9.45 2.75
N TYR A 108 -4.37 8.61 3.03
CA TYR A 108 -4.87 8.45 4.40
C TYR A 108 -3.88 7.75 5.32
N TYR A 109 -3.19 6.71 4.84
CA TYR A 109 -2.28 5.91 5.65
C TYR A 109 -0.82 6.33 5.54
N HIS A 110 -0.10 6.27 6.67
CA HIS A 110 1.32 6.55 6.77
C HIS A 110 2.02 5.41 7.52
N ALA A 111 3.17 4.97 7.00
CA ALA A 111 3.93 3.86 7.57
C ALA A 111 5.13 4.36 8.38
N TYR A 112 5.38 3.67 9.50
CA TYR A 112 6.47 3.95 10.43
C TYR A 112 7.21 2.67 10.80
N THR A 113 8.51 2.76 10.97
CA THR A 113 9.35 1.62 11.36
C THR A 113 9.26 1.36 12.86
N VAL A 114 9.08 0.09 13.21
CA VAL A 114 9.27 -0.39 14.58
C VAL A 114 10.62 -1.09 14.64
N ARG A 115 11.51 -0.60 15.49
CA ARG A 115 12.84 -1.19 15.64
C ARG A 115 12.75 -2.66 16.02
N THR A 116 13.59 -3.48 15.41
CA THR A 116 13.71 -4.89 15.78
C THR A 116 15.00 -5.05 16.58
N PRO A 117 14.93 -5.47 17.86
CA PRO A 117 16.13 -5.69 18.67
C PRO A 117 17.11 -6.65 17.97
N GLY A 118 18.39 -6.29 17.96
CA GLY A 118 19.45 -7.06 17.31
C GLY A 118 19.54 -6.91 15.79
N SER A 119 18.62 -6.19 15.14
CA SER A 119 18.72 -5.89 13.72
C SER A 119 19.50 -4.60 13.48
N THR A 120 20.40 -4.61 12.52
CA THR A 120 21.17 -3.44 12.06
C THR A 120 20.44 -2.64 10.99
N ASP A 121 19.42 -3.24 10.39
CA ASP A 121 18.55 -2.64 9.37
C ASP A 121 17.19 -2.21 9.92
N ARG A 122 16.29 -1.80 9.04
CA ARG A 122 14.91 -1.41 9.42
C ARG A 122 14.05 -2.57 9.94
N GLY A 123 14.49 -3.82 9.76
CA GLY A 123 13.69 -5.00 10.08
C GLY A 123 12.35 -5.05 9.33
N GLN A 124 11.47 -5.95 9.75
CA GLN A 124 10.17 -6.18 9.09
C GLN A 124 8.99 -5.51 9.81
N ARG A 125 9.15 -5.12 11.07
CA ARG A 125 8.08 -4.59 11.90
C ARG A 125 7.71 -3.16 11.51
N ARG A 126 6.40 -2.89 11.38
CA ARG A 126 5.88 -1.55 11.04
C ARG A 126 4.63 -1.22 11.85
N ILE A 127 4.37 0.07 11.96
CA ILE A 127 3.07 0.61 12.33
C ILE A 127 2.56 1.42 11.14
N VAL A 128 1.30 1.20 10.77
CA VAL A 128 0.60 2.00 9.77
C VAL A 128 -0.54 2.72 10.47
N CYS A 129 -0.53 4.04 10.43
CA CYS A 129 -1.58 4.86 11.03
C CYS A 129 -2.35 5.63 9.97
N GLY A 130 -3.66 5.68 10.14
CA GLY A 130 -4.59 6.43 9.31
C GLY A 130 -4.91 7.82 9.85
N GLY A 131 -5.37 8.70 8.95
CA GLY A 131 -5.80 10.04 9.28
C GLY A 131 -4.66 11.07 9.35
N PRO A 132 -4.91 12.21 10.02
CA PRO A 132 -3.92 13.25 10.16
C PRO A 132 -2.65 12.77 10.85
N ARG A 133 -1.49 13.29 10.45
CA ARG A 133 -0.22 12.99 11.12
C ARG A 133 -0.32 13.28 12.61
N LYS A 134 0.39 12.51 13.43
CA LYS A 134 0.38 12.54 14.91
C LYS A 134 -0.87 11.91 15.55
N HIS A 135 -1.84 11.44 14.76
CA HIS A 135 -2.97 10.69 15.29
C HIS A 135 -2.60 9.21 15.43
N THR A 136 -3.00 8.60 16.54
CA THR A 136 -2.70 7.21 16.87
C THR A 136 -3.95 6.39 17.19
N ASN A 137 -5.14 6.88 16.80
CA ASN A 137 -6.40 6.23 17.11
C ASN A 137 -6.80 5.17 16.07
N ASP A 138 -6.23 5.25 14.87
CA ASP A 138 -6.47 4.29 13.78
C ASP A 138 -5.12 3.75 13.28
N CYS A 139 -4.47 2.96 14.14
CA CYS A 139 -3.17 2.38 13.84
C CYS A 139 -3.22 0.87 13.80
N TYR A 140 -2.38 0.29 12.97
CA TYR A 140 -2.25 -1.14 12.73
C TYR A 140 -0.79 -1.54 12.85
N TYR A 141 -0.53 -2.63 13.54
CA TYR A 141 0.80 -3.21 13.73
C TYR A 141 0.99 -4.41 12.82
N THR A 142 2.16 -4.54 12.22
CA THR A 142 2.57 -5.69 11.41
C THR A 142 3.98 -6.14 11.81
N GLU A 143 4.19 -7.45 11.82
CA GLU A 143 5.48 -8.09 12.14
C GLU A 143 6.15 -8.69 10.91
N ASP A 144 5.44 -8.77 9.79
CA ASP A 144 5.75 -9.56 8.60
C ASP A 144 5.80 -8.71 7.32
N TYR A 145 6.28 -7.48 7.44
CA TYR A 145 6.43 -6.56 6.31
C TYR A 145 5.14 -6.34 5.50
N TYR A 146 4.04 -6.06 6.21
CA TYR A 146 2.71 -5.76 5.66
C TYR A 146 1.93 -6.96 5.12
N ALA A 147 2.34 -8.22 5.39
CA ALA A 147 1.58 -9.39 4.97
C ALA A 147 0.31 -9.58 5.81
N SER A 148 0.36 -9.22 7.09
CA SER A 148 -0.80 -9.21 7.97
C SER A 148 -0.80 -7.97 8.88
N PHE A 149 -1.97 -7.65 9.44
CA PHE A 149 -2.14 -6.51 10.33
C PHE A 149 -2.93 -6.86 11.58
N LYS A 150 -2.58 -6.22 12.69
CA LYS A 150 -3.34 -6.23 13.94
C LYS A 150 -3.75 -4.79 14.25
N ARG A 151 -5.05 -4.52 14.40
CA ARG A 151 -5.51 -3.19 14.81
C ARG A 151 -5.07 -2.92 16.24
N ILE A 152 -4.48 -1.76 16.47
CA ILE A 152 -4.07 -1.34 17.81
C ILE A 152 -5.27 -0.72 18.51
N SER A 153 -5.64 -1.28 19.67
CA SER A 153 -6.67 -0.74 20.56
C SER A 153 -6.05 -0.23 21.87
N ASP A 154 -6.79 0.58 22.60
CA ASP A 154 -6.38 1.05 23.92
C ASP A 154 -6.51 -0.05 24.97
#